data_9a1a4a28999c87418552ed0c4bbb9362
#
_entry.id   9a1a4a28999c87418552ed0c4bbb9362
#
_cell.length_a   1.000
_cell.length_b   1.000
_cell.length_c   1.000
_cell.angle_alpha   90.00
_cell.angle_beta   90.00
_cell.angle_gamma   90.00
#
_symmetry.space_group_name_H-M   'P 1'
#
loop_
_entity.id
_entity.type
_entity.pdbx_description
1 polymer ?
#
loop_
_entity_poly.entity_id
_entity_poly.type
_entity_poly.pdbx_seq_one_letter_code
_entity_poly.pdbx_strand_id
1 'polypeptide(L)'
;MVLSFIIYAQAFLCTVLYAVCAAPFFLLGVIFLTGFRKEKVAKVARFFILWYGKFIIYVALKPYVRVRFENLSGEKCGAGIYIFNHRSSSDPFLVSAVTNLPVAQVVNDWPMKLFFFGFFARIGEYIDIKSLSYDDALAKARYLIGRDVPLMVFPEGTRSGGRHMNPFHGAFFRIAKELNCPLIPVAIAGNERIPTRSFKMHCGRIRIHRLPAIPPETVQGLKPYPLKNHVRRIIYEETVRMDRKLGNEQ
;
A
#
# COMPACT_ATOMS: atom_id res chain seq x y z
N MET A 1 24.82 -3.09 12.55
CA MET A 1 23.88 -3.93 13.35
C MET A 1 23.19 -3.13 14.45
N VAL A 2 23.90 -2.37 15.27
CA VAL A 2 23.33 -1.59 16.39
C VAL A 2 22.18 -0.67 15.94
N LEU A 3 22.38 0.14 14.90
CA LEU A 3 21.35 1.05 14.38
C LEU A 3 20.06 0.30 13.98
N SER A 4 20.18 -0.83 13.30
CA SER A 4 18.99 -1.62 12.91
C SER A 4 18.24 -2.11 14.15
N PHE A 5 18.95 -2.57 15.18
CA PHE A 5 18.34 -2.99 16.43
C PHE A 5 17.60 -1.83 17.10
N ILE A 6 18.21 -0.66 17.20
CA ILE A 6 17.58 0.52 17.81
C ILE A 6 16.30 0.90 17.06
N ILE A 7 16.34 0.96 15.73
CA ILE A 7 15.16 1.32 14.91
C ILE A 7 14.03 0.29 15.09
N TYR A 8 14.36 -1.00 15.08
CA TYR A 8 13.34 -2.05 15.28
C TYR A 8 12.79 -2.06 16.69
N ALA A 9 13.64 -1.86 17.72
CA ALA A 9 13.20 -1.76 19.11
C ALA A 9 12.25 -0.55 19.30
N GLN A 10 12.60 0.60 18.73
CA GLN A 10 11.72 1.79 18.73
C GLN A 10 10.41 1.50 18.00
N ALA A 11 10.46 0.93 16.79
CA ALA A 11 9.26 0.62 16.01
C ALA A 11 8.36 -0.38 16.74
N PHE A 12 8.95 -1.38 17.42
CA PHE A 12 8.22 -2.34 18.24
C PHE A 12 7.54 -1.67 19.43
N LEU A 13 8.28 -0.87 20.20
CA LEU A 13 7.73 -0.13 21.35
C LEU A 13 6.58 0.80 20.91
N CYS A 14 6.78 1.53 19.82
CA CYS A 14 5.73 2.37 19.23
C CYS A 14 4.52 1.55 18.78
N THR A 15 4.72 0.35 18.22
CA THR A 15 3.63 -0.55 17.83
C THR A 15 2.82 -1.00 19.04
N VAL A 16 3.48 -1.38 20.13
CA VAL A 16 2.81 -1.75 21.39
C VAL A 16 2.03 -0.57 21.94
N LEU A 17 2.64 0.60 22.00
CA LEU A 17 1.98 1.84 22.46
C LEU A 17 0.74 2.15 21.60
N TYR A 18 0.88 2.10 20.27
CA TYR A 18 -0.25 2.30 19.38
C TYR A 18 -1.36 1.27 19.63
N ALA A 19 -1.03 0.00 19.76
CA ALA A 19 -2.01 -1.07 19.99
C ALA A 19 -2.77 -0.84 21.31
N VAL A 20 -2.07 -0.54 22.39
CA VAL A 20 -2.68 -0.25 23.71
C VAL A 20 -3.59 0.98 23.65
N CYS A 21 -3.12 2.08 23.06
CA CYS A 21 -3.91 3.32 22.95
C CYS A 21 -5.08 3.18 21.98
N ALA A 22 -4.91 2.47 20.85
CA ALA A 22 -5.92 2.35 19.83
C ALA A 22 -7.00 1.30 20.14
N ALA A 23 -6.69 0.27 20.93
CA ALA A 23 -7.61 -0.83 21.22
C ALA A 23 -8.94 -0.38 21.85
N PRO A 24 -8.99 0.50 22.87
CA PRO A 24 -10.25 0.98 23.43
C PRO A 24 -11.10 1.71 22.38
N PHE A 25 -10.49 2.58 21.57
CA PHE A 25 -11.19 3.31 20.52
C PHE A 25 -11.68 2.41 19.40
N PHE A 26 -10.91 1.36 19.04
CA PHE A 26 -11.34 0.34 18.11
C PHE A 26 -12.58 -0.39 18.63
N LEU A 27 -12.56 -0.86 19.88
CA LEU A 27 -13.68 -1.54 20.51
C LEU A 27 -14.91 -0.66 20.59
N LEU A 28 -14.76 0.59 21.06
CA LEU A 28 -15.85 1.56 21.08
C LEU A 28 -16.39 1.83 19.67
N GLY A 29 -15.51 1.99 18.68
CA GLY A 29 -15.90 2.15 17.29
C GLY A 29 -16.71 0.96 16.77
N VAL A 30 -16.30 -0.27 17.09
CA VAL A 30 -17.04 -1.49 16.73
C VAL A 30 -18.41 -1.51 17.41
N ILE A 31 -18.49 -1.25 18.71
CA ILE A 31 -19.74 -1.31 19.48
C ILE A 31 -20.72 -0.22 19.01
N PHE A 32 -20.30 1.02 18.99
CA PHE A 32 -21.22 2.17 18.83
C PHE A 32 -21.47 2.56 17.37
N LEU A 33 -20.47 2.39 16.47
CA LEU A 33 -20.61 2.87 15.09
C LEU A 33 -21.05 1.79 14.10
N THR A 34 -20.87 0.52 14.44
CA THR A 34 -21.10 -0.55 13.44
C THR A 34 -22.39 -1.31 13.64
N GLY A 35 -22.89 -1.40 14.87
CA GLY A 35 -23.98 -2.33 15.23
C GLY A 35 -23.63 -3.78 14.82
N PHE A 36 -22.33 -4.11 14.88
CA PHE A 36 -21.74 -5.40 14.49
C PHE A 36 -21.96 -5.79 13.01
N ARG A 37 -22.37 -4.86 12.15
CA ARG A 37 -22.48 -5.11 10.70
C ARG A 37 -21.09 -5.28 10.11
N LYS A 38 -20.83 -6.41 9.45
CA LYS A 38 -19.52 -6.83 8.93
C LYS A 38 -18.82 -5.73 8.11
N GLU A 39 -19.54 -5.07 7.20
CA GLU A 39 -18.95 -4.03 6.34
C GLU A 39 -18.49 -2.80 7.12
N LYS A 40 -19.25 -2.42 8.16
CA LYS A 40 -18.90 -1.29 9.02
C LYS A 40 -17.71 -1.65 9.92
N VAL A 41 -17.67 -2.86 10.46
CA VAL A 41 -16.52 -3.38 11.23
C VAL A 41 -15.27 -3.38 10.36
N ALA A 42 -15.37 -3.87 9.11
CA ALA A 42 -14.26 -3.84 8.16
C ALA A 42 -13.77 -2.42 7.86
N LYS A 43 -14.67 -1.45 7.72
CA LYS A 43 -14.31 -0.02 7.55
C LYS A 43 -13.54 0.53 8.75
N VAL A 44 -14.00 0.22 9.98
CA VAL A 44 -13.30 0.61 11.21
C VAL A 44 -11.91 -0.04 11.26
N ALA A 45 -11.79 -1.33 10.96
CA ALA A 45 -10.50 -2.02 10.94
C ALA A 45 -9.53 -1.39 9.93
N ARG A 46 -9.97 -1.13 8.70
CA ARG A 46 -9.17 -0.46 7.67
C ARG A 46 -8.73 0.94 8.10
N PHE A 47 -9.59 1.68 8.80
CA PHE A 47 -9.25 2.99 9.36
C PHE A 47 -8.09 2.87 10.36
N PHE A 48 -8.16 1.95 11.31
CA PHE A 48 -7.10 1.76 12.29
C PHE A 48 -5.79 1.25 11.66
N ILE A 49 -5.87 0.35 10.67
CA ILE A 49 -4.68 -0.09 9.91
C ILE A 49 -4.03 1.09 9.17
N LEU A 50 -4.82 1.95 8.53
CA LEU A 50 -4.33 3.15 7.84
C LEU A 50 -3.59 4.08 8.80
N TRP A 51 -4.18 4.38 9.95
CA TRP A 51 -3.57 5.25 10.95
C TRP A 51 -2.36 4.62 11.62
N TYR A 52 -2.35 3.30 11.81
CA TYR A 52 -1.16 2.57 12.21
C TYR A 52 -0.02 2.74 11.20
N GLY A 53 -0.30 2.58 9.92
CA GLY A 53 0.69 2.83 8.88
C GLY A 53 1.26 4.25 8.93
N LYS A 54 0.39 5.28 9.06
CA LYS A 54 0.82 6.68 9.24
C LYS A 54 1.67 6.88 10.48
N PHE A 55 1.27 6.29 11.60
CA PHE A 55 2.01 6.35 12.85
C PHE A 55 3.41 5.75 12.69
N ILE A 56 3.53 4.58 12.04
CA ILE A 56 4.84 3.96 11.77
C ILE A 56 5.72 4.90 10.93
N ILE A 57 5.24 5.41 9.80
CA ILE A 57 6.09 6.16 8.86
C ILE A 57 6.39 7.59 9.31
N TYR A 58 5.50 8.24 10.07
CA TYR A 58 5.66 9.63 10.46
C TYR A 58 6.08 9.83 11.92
N VAL A 59 5.94 8.81 12.76
CA VAL A 59 6.28 8.89 14.19
C VAL A 59 7.35 7.86 14.55
N ALA A 60 7.04 6.56 14.40
CA ALA A 60 7.90 5.49 14.89
C ALA A 60 9.26 5.42 14.17
N LEU A 61 9.33 5.75 12.88
CA LEU A 61 10.58 5.74 12.11
C LEU A 61 11.39 7.06 12.22
N LYS A 62 10.84 8.11 12.83
CA LYS A 62 11.63 9.30 13.15
C LYS A 62 12.59 9.04 14.33
N PRO A 63 13.77 9.66 14.33
CA PRO A 63 14.32 10.62 13.37
C PRO A 63 15.06 9.99 12.17
N TYR A 64 15.08 8.66 12.04
CA TYR A 64 15.94 7.93 11.11
C TYR A 64 15.47 8.03 9.65
N VAL A 65 14.16 8.07 9.45
CA VAL A 65 13.55 8.05 8.11
C VAL A 65 12.63 9.26 7.93
N ARG A 66 12.79 9.94 6.79
CA ARG A 66 11.90 11.05 6.39
C ARG A 66 11.07 10.61 5.18
N VAL A 67 9.75 10.60 5.33
CA VAL A 67 8.81 10.26 4.25
C VAL A 67 8.17 11.55 3.74
N ARG A 68 8.20 11.76 2.43
CA ARG A 68 7.49 12.84 1.74
C ARG A 68 6.53 12.26 0.72
N PHE A 69 5.30 12.72 0.76
CA PHE A 69 4.27 12.40 -0.23
C PHE A 69 3.97 13.65 -1.05
N GLU A 70 3.91 13.49 -2.38
CA GLU A 70 3.51 14.52 -3.33
C GLU A 70 2.38 13.97 -4.22
N ASN A 71 1.29 14.74 -4.31
CA ASN A 71 0.19 14.43 -5.22
C ASN A 71 0.40 15.22 -6.53
N LEU A 72 0.86 14.55 -7.56
CA LEU A 72 1.11 15.16 -8.88
C LEU A 72 -0.13 15.12 -9.78
N SER A 73 -1.21 14.45 -9.38
CA SER A 73 -2.45 14.41 -10.15
C SER A 73 -3.32 15.67 -9.96
N GLY A 74 -3.14 16.41 -8.85
CA GLY A 74 -4.06 17.47 -8.46
C GLY A 74 -5.43 17.00 -7.97
N GLU A 75 -5.79 15.73 -8.19
CA GLU A 75 -7.09 15.16 -7.88
C GLU A 75 -7.17 14.68 -6.42
N LYS A 76 -8.40 14.59 -5.90
CA LYS A 76 -8.66 13.92 -4.60
C LYS A 76 -8.48 12.40 -4.77
N CYS A 77 -8.14 11.73 -3.67
CA CYS A 77 -8.12 10.27 -3.64
C CYS A 77 -9.56 9.74 -3.74
N GLY A 78 -9.79 8.81 -4.68
CA GLY A 78 -11.09 8.17 -4.90
C GLY A 78 -10.98 6.65 -4.98
N ALA A 79 -12.11 6.00 -5.25
CA ALA A 79 -12.16 4.58 -5.55
C ALA A 79 -11.37 4.27 -6.83
N GLY A 80 -10.74 3.11 -6.87
CA GLY A 80 -9.94 2.66 -8.00
C GLY A 80 -8.84 1.71 -7.56
N ILE A 81 -8.02 1.28 -8.51
CA ILE A 81 -6.90 0.38 -8.25
C ILE A 81 -5.61 1.18 -8.30
N TYR A 82 -4.98 1.35 -7.16
CA TYR A 82 -3.69 2.01 -7.00
C TYR A 82 -2.56 1.02 -7.25
N ILE A 83 -1.70 1.33 -8.19
CA ILE A 83 -0.61 0.46 -8.64
C ILE A 83 0.72 1.03 -8.17
N PHE A 84 1.45 0.25 -7.39
CA PHE A 84 2.73 0.63 -6.79
C PHE A 84 3.89 -0.22 -7.33
N ASN A 85 5.09 0.35 -7.38
CA ASN A 85 6.31 -0.45 -7.43
C ASN A 85 6.65 -1.01 -6.03
N HIS A 86 7.44 -2.09 -5.96
CA HIS A 86 7.71 -2.81 -4.73
C HIS A 86 9.21 -3.02 -4.49
N ARG A 87 9.83 -2.16 -3.67
CA ARG A 87 11.28 -2.19 -3.38
C ARG A 87 11.61 -2.79 -2.02
N SER A 88 10.76 -2.58 -1.01
CA SER A 88 11.06 -2.91 0.38
C SER A 88 9.87 -3.49 1.12
N SER A 89 10.12 -4.13 2.26
CA SER A 89 9.07 -4.56 3.19
C SER A 89 8.39 -3.40 3.93
N SER A 90 8.90 -2.18 3.82
CA SER A 90 8.20 -0.98 4.31
C SER A 90 7.06 -0.52 3.41
N ASP A 91 6.99 -0.96 2.15
CA ASP A 91 6.01 -0.47 1.17
C ASP A 91 4.55 -0.60 1.64
N PRO A 92 4.10 -1.69 2.29
CA PRO A 92 2.74 -1.79 2.80
C PRO A 92 2.35 -0.70 3.81
N PHE A 93 3.33 -0.15 4.56
CA PHE A 93 3.11 0.98 5.46
C PHE A 93 3.08 2.30 4.69
N LEU A 94 3.91 2.44 3.63
CA LEU A 94 3.99 3.65 2.80
C LEU A 94 2.69 3.93 2.03
N VAL A 95 1.88 2.92 1.77
CA VAL A 95 0.52 3.05 1.22
C VAL A 95 -0.31 4.06 2.02
N SER A 96 -0.15 4.10 3.34
CA SER A 96 -0.91 5.00 4.21
C SER A 96 -0.62 6.48 3.98
N ALA A 97 0.52 6.83 3.36
CA ALA A 97 0.83 8.21 3.01
C ALA A 97 -0.02 8.75 1.85
N VAL A 98 -0.52 7.86 0.97
CA VAL A 98 -1.15 8.23 -0.30
C VAL A 98 -2.57 8.73 -0.15
N THR A 99 -3.25 8.33 0.94
CA THR A 99 -4.68 8.58 1.12
C THR A 99 -5.05 8.77 2.60
N ASN A 100 -6.22 9.37 2.83
CA ASN A 100 -6.91 9.37 4.12
C ASN A 100 -8.12 8.43 4.13
N LEU A 101 -8.41 7.76 3.01
CA LEU A 101 -9.51 6.80 2.92
C LEU A 101 -9.08 5.43 3.45
N PRO A 102 -9.96 4.71 4.17
CA PRO A 102 -9.74 3.33 4.55
C PRO A 102 -9.59 2.43 3.32
N VAL A 103 -8.41 1.86 3.11
CA VAL A 103 -8.04 1.10 1.92
C VAL A 103 -7.99 -0.40 2.19
N ALA A 104 -8.14 -1.21 1.15
CA ALA A 104 -7.81 -2.63 1.20
C ALA A 104 -6.54 -2.90 0.38
N GLN A 105 -5.60 -3.66 0.94
CA GLN A 105 -4.39 -4.05 0.23
C GLN A 105 -4.53 -5.46 -0.35
N VAL A 106 -3.93 -5.65 -1.52
CA VAL A 106 -3.72 -6.98 -2.10
C VAL A 106 -2.39 -7.51 -1.58
N VAL A 107 -2.43 -8.61 -0.89
CA VAL A 107 -1.28 -9.18 -0.20
C VAL A 107 -1.05 -10.64 -0.60
N ASN A 108 0.17 -11.13 -0.38
CA ASN A 108 0.47 -12.56 -0.45
C ASN A 108 -0.03 -13.28 0.82
N ASP A 109 -0.02 -14.60 0.81
CA ASP A 109 -0.48 -15.47 1.90
C ASP A 109 0.33 -15.31 3.21
N TRP A 110 1.66 -15.08 3.12
CA TRP A 110 2.51 -15.06 4.31
C TRP A 110 2.19 -13.92 5.31
N PRO A 111 1.84 -12.67 4.89
CA PRO A 111 1.42 -11.65 5.84
C PRO A 111 0.11 -12.00 6.53
N MET A 112 -0.78 -12.75 5.84
CA MET A 112 -2.04 -13.21 6.40
C MET A 112 -1.87 -14.27 7.51
N LYS A 113 -0.70 -14.93 7.56
CA LYS A 113 -0.34 -15.91 8.61
C LYS A 113 0.22 -15.26 9.87
N LEU A 114 0.62 -13.98 9.80
CA LEU A 114 1.07 -13.24 10.99
C LEU A 114 -0.11 -12.98 11.93
N PHE A 115 0.07 -13.32 13.22
CA PHE A 115 -1.02 -13.31 14.20
C PHE A 115 -1.79 -11.98 14.23
N PHE A 116 -1.11 -10.86 14.49
CA PHE A 116 -1.76 -9.56 14.56
C PHE A 116 -2.16 -9.02 13.19
N PHE A 117 -1.22 -8.99 12.24
CA PHE A 117 -1.51 -8.43 10.91
C PHE A 117 -2.59 -9.23 10.19
N GLY A 118 -2.48 -10.56 10.17
CA GLY A 118 -3.44 -11.42 9.49
C GLY A 118 -4.84 -11.33 10.09
N PHE A 119 -4.95 -11.17 11.42
CA PHE A 119 -6.24 -10.96 12.07
C PHE A 119 -6.92 -9.67 11.59
N PHE A 120 -6.23 -8.53 11.69
CA PHE A 120 -6.79 -7.25 11.26
C PHE A 120 -6.98 -7.15 9.74
N ALA A 121 -6.08 -7.75 8.95
CA ALA A 121 -6.20 -7.78 7.49
C ALA A 121 -7.44 -8.56 7.04
N ARG A 122 -7.77 -9.69 7.70
CA ARG A 122 -9.01 -10.44 7.42
C ARG A 122 -10.25 -9.63 7.80
N ILE A 123 -10.28 -9.01 8.97
CA ILE A 123 -11.39 -8.13 9.38
C ILE A 123 -11.48 -6.94 8.41
N GLY A 124 -10.36 -6.36 7.99
CA GLY A 124 -10.27 -5.27 7.02
C GLY A 124 -10.57 -5.69 5.59
N GLU A 125 -10.88 -6.97 5.34
CA GLU A 125 -11.24 -7.51 4.02
C GLU A 125 -10.11 -7.37 2.98
N TYR A 126 -8.84 -7.46 3.39
CA TYR A 126 -7.71 -7.49 2.47
C TYR A 126 -7.79 -8.71 1.53
N ILE A 127 -7.24 -8.58 0.35
CA ILE A 127 -7.26 -9.62 -0.68
C ILE A 127 -5.98 -10.46 -0.60
N ASP A 128 -6.12 -11.72 -0.19
CA ASP A 128 -5.03 -12.70 -0.29
C ASP A 128 -5.04 -13.30 -1.71
N ILE A 129 -4.12 -12.77 -2.57
CA ILE A 129 -4.14 -13.12 -3.99
C ILE A 129 -3.67 -14.55 -4.28
N LYS A 130 -2.98 -15.19 -3.35
CA LYS A 130 -2.52 -16.58 -3.55
C LYS A 130 -3.55 -17.62 -3.16
N SER A 131 -4.44 -17.29 -2.23
CA SER A 131 -5.48 -18.21 -1.76
C SER A 131 -6.77 -18.15 -2.59
N LEU A 132 -6.89 -17.15 -3.50
CA LEU A 132 -8.10 -16.92 -4.28
C LEU A 132 -7.89 -17.29 -5.75
N SER A 133 -8.94 -17.82 -6.36
CA SER A 133 -9.06 -17.91 -7.82
C SER A 133 -9.15 -16.50 -8.42
N TYR A 134 -8.99 -16.39 -9.75
CA TYR A 134 -9.16 -15.11 -10.45
C TYR A 134 -10.58 -14.57 -10.26
N ASP A 135 -11.59 -15.44 -10.37
CA ASP A 135 -13.01 -15.06 -10.26
C ASP A 135 -13.36 -14.60 -8.84
N ASP A 136 -12.82 -15.25 -7.81
CA ASP A 136 -12.99 -14.83 -6.42
C ASP A 136 -12.30 -13.48 -6.15
N ALA A 137 -11.10 -13.28 -6.69
CA ALA A 137 -10.38 -12.00 -6.58
C ALA A 137 -11.15 -10.88 -7.29
N LEU A 138 -11.72 -11.14 -8.47
CA LEU A 138 -12.56 -10.21 -9.22
C LEU A 138 -13.83 -9.88 -8.43
N ALA A 139 -14.53 -10.89 -7.90
CA ALA A 139 -15.75 -10.71 -7.10
C ALA A 139 -15.47 -9.85 -5.86
N LYS A 140 -14.36 -10.13 -5.17
CA LYS A 140 -13.95 -9.35 -4.00
C LYS A 140 -13.52 -7.91 -4.35
N ALA A 141 -12.81 -7.72 -5.45
CA ALA A 141 -12.46 -6.41 -5.95
C ALA A 141 -13.71 -5.59 -6.32
N ARG A 142 -14.68 -6.21 -7.02
CA ARG A 142 -15.99 -5.61 -7.36
C ARG A 142 -16.75 -5.17 -6.11
N TYR A 143 -16.81 -6.02 -5.10
CA TYR A 143 -17.46 -5.75 -3.83
C TYR A 143 -16.84 -4.54 -3.11
N LEU A 144 -15.49 -4.45 -3.09
CA LEU A 144 -14.77 -3.36 -2.40
C LEU A 144 -14.87 -2.04 -3.19
N ILE A 145 -14.59 -2.05 -4.49
CA ILE A 145 -14.64 -0.85 -5.35
C ILE A 145 -16.07 -0.29 -5.41
N GLY A 146 -17.09 -1.16 -5.48
CA GLY A 146 -18.49 -0.75 -5.43
C GLY A 146 -18.94 -0.11 -4.10
N ARG A 147 -18.07 -0.12 -3.09
CA ARG A 147 -18.24 0.56 -1.78
C ARG A 147 -17.25 1.69 -1.58
N ASP A 148 -16.69 2.22 -2.64
CA ASP A 148 -15.70 3.29 -2.61
C ASP A 148 -14.44 2.96 -1.80
N VAL A 149 -14.07 1.67 -1.72
CA VAL A 149 -12.83 1.22 -1.07
C VAL A 149 -11.70 1.14 -2.08
N PRO A 150 -10.67 2.00 -2.00
CA PRO A 150 -9.52 1.92 -2.89
C PRO A 150 -8.74 0.62 -2.67
N LEU A 151 -8.32 -0.02 -3.77
CA LEU A 151 -7.46 -1.20 -3.72
C LEU A 151 -6.00 -0.81 -3.94
N MET A 152 -5.11 -1.28 -3.08
CA MET A 152 -3.68 -1.03 -3.16
C MET A 152 -2.95 -2.30 -3.61
N VAL A 153 -2.25 -2.22 -4.74
CA VAL A 153 -1.70 -3.39 -5.42
C VAL A 153 -0.21 -3.19 -5.72
N PHE A 154 0.60 -4.17 -5.37
CA PHE A 154 2.00 -4.30 -5.76
C PHE A 154 2.13 -5.38 -6.83
N PRO A 155 1.97 -5.06 -8.12
CA PRO A 155 1.86 -6.08 -9.17
C PRO A 155 3.19 -6.79 -9.49
N GLU A 156 4.31 -6.40 -8.89
CA GLU A 156 5.56 -7.15 -8.94
C GLU A 156 5.46 -8.49 -8.18
N GLY A 157 4.51 -8.63 -7.25
CA GLY A 157 4.30 -9.82 -6.45
C GLY A 157 5.41 -10.14 -5.45
N THR A 158 6.59 -9.55 -5.59
CA THR A 158 7.71 -9.64 -4.66
C THR A 158 8.57 -8.39 -4.70
N ARG A 159 9.27 -8.12 -3.61
CA ARG A 159 10.18 -6.97 -3.52
C ARG A 159 11.35 -7.11 -4.49
N SER A 160 11.66 -6.05 -5.23
CA SER A 160 12.88 -5.99 -6.05
C SER A 160 14.14 -5.94 -5.17
N GLY A 161 14.08 -5.28 -4.02
CA GLY A 161 15.22 -5.09 -3.12
C GLY A 161 16.25 -4.10 -3.62
N GLY A 162 15.95 -3.37 -4.69
CA GLY A 162 16.85 -2.39 -5.33
C GLY A 162 16.07 -1.36 -6.13
N ARG A 163 16.78 -0.57 -6.93
CA ARG A 163 16.19 0.48 -7.78
C ARG A 163 15.55 -0.07 -9.06
N HIS A 164 15.85 -1.32 -9.45
CA HIS A 164 15.17 -1.97 -10.57
C HIS A 164 13.71 -2.30 -10.20
N MET A 165 12.89 -2.45 -11.23
CA MET A 165 11.47 -2.79 -11.10
C MET A 165 11.21 -4.11 -11.80
N ASN A 166 10.69 -5.10 -11.08
CA ASN A 166 10.32 -6.39 -11.62
C ASN A 166 9.19 -6.27 -12.67
N PRO A 167 9.00 -7.28 -13.53
CA PRO A 167 7.81 -7.34 -14.37
C PRO A 167 6.52 -7.36 -13.55
N PHE A 168 5.48 -6.69 -14.05
CA PHE A 168 4.17 -6.67 -13.41
C PHE A 168 3.33 -7.88 -13.79
N HIS A 169 2.61 -8.46 -12.84
CA HIS A 169 1.56 -9.44 -13.10
C HIS A 169 0.31 -8.78 -13.66
N GLY A 170 -0.41 -9.48 -14.53
CA GLY A 170 -1.52 -8.91 -15.32
C GLY A 170 -2.89 -8.92 -14.65
N ALA A 171 -3.08 -9.65 -13.52
CA ALA A 171 -4.39 -9.93 -12.95
C ALA A 171 -5.21 -8.65 -12.67
N PHE A 172 -4.64 -7.69 -11.92
CA PHE A 172 -5.36 -6.47 -11.54
C PHE A 172 -5.57 -5.48 -12.69
N PHE A 173 -4.82 -5.60 -13.78
CA PHE A 173 -5.07 -4.84 -15.01
C PHE A 173 -6.29 -5.40 -15.76
N ARG A 174 -6.50 -6.72 -15.75
CA ARG A 174 -7.73 -7.35 -16.26
C ARG A 174 -8.92 -7.00 -15.38
N ILE A 175 -8.78 -7.11 -14.06
CA ILE A 175 -9.82 -6.71 -13.09
C ILE A 175 -10.23 -5.25 -13.29
N ALA A 176 -9.28 -4.32 -13.50
CA ALA A 176 -9.58 -2.91 -13.76
C ALA A 176 -10.45 -2.74 -15.01
N LYS A 177 -10.17 -3.50 -16.07
CA LYS A 177 -11.00 -3.50 -17.28
C LYS A 177 -12.40 -4.03 -17.03
N GLU A 178 -12.53 -5.18 -16.37
CA GLU A 178 -13.82 -5.81 -16.07
C GLU A 178 -14.69 -4.97 -15.13
N LEU A 179 -14.07 -4.18 -14.25
CA LEU A 179 -14.77 -3.29 -13.33
C LEU A 179 -14.95 -1.87 -13.89
N ASN A 180 -14.43 -1.59 -15.08
CA ASN A 180 -14.44 -0.25 -15.67
C ASN A 180 -13.99 0.83 -14.67
N CYS A 181 -12.88 0.58 -13.96
CA CYS A 181 -12.39 1.47 -12.92
C CYS A 181 -11.02 2.07 -13.29
N PRO A 182 -10.68 3.26 -12.75
CA PRO A 182 -9.41 3.90 -13.03
C PRO A 182 -8.24 3.15 -12.40
N LEU A 183 -7.06 3.25 -13.03
CA LEU A 183 -5.77 2.85 -12.47
C LEU A 183 -5.00 4.08 -12.02
N ILE A 184 -4.56 4.09 -10.78
CA ILE A 184 -3.84 5.22 -10.17
C ILE A 184 -2.38 4.79 -9.94
N PRO A 185 -1.43 5.22 -10.79
CA PRO A 185 -0.03 4.88 -10.61
C PRO A 185 0.56 5.63 -9.42
N VAL A 186 1.37 4.93 -8.61
CA VAL A 186 2.10 5.49 -7.47
C VAL A 186 3.55 5.04 -7.51
N ALA A 187 4.48 5.98 -7.51
CA ALA A 187 5.90 5.74 -7.50
C ALA A 187 6.47 5.90 -6.09
N ILE A 188 7.29 4.93 -5.66
CA ILE A 188 8.04 4.96 -4.39
C ILE A 188 9.53 4.87 -4.68
N ALA A 189 10.35 5.76 -4.09
CA ALA A 189 11.79 5.77 -4.24
C ALA A 189 12.51 6.06 -2.92
N GLY A 190 13.77 5.58 -2.80
CA GLY A 190 14.62 5.79 -1.64
C GLY A 190 14.43 4.80 -0.49
N ASN A 191 13.53 3.84 -0.64
CA ASN A 191 13.20 2.88 0.41
C ASN A 191 13.88 1.51 0.26
N GLU A 192 14.67 1.28 -0.79
CA GLU A 192 15.34 -0.01 -1.05
C GLU A 192 16.29 -0.46 0.07
N ARG A 193 16.72 0.49 0.93
CA ARG A 193 17.55 0.23 2.12
C ARG A 193 16.80 0.40 3.45
N ILE A 194 15.47 0.55 3.42
CA ILE A 194 14.63 0.87 4.59
C ILE A 194 13.43 -0.10 4.67
N PRO A 195 13.61 -1.33 5.13
CA PRO A 195 14.87 -2.06 5.28
C PRO A 195 15.37 -2.65 3.95
N THR A 196 16.64 -3.08 3.95
CA THR A 196 17.20 -3.92 2.87
C THR A 196 16.49 -5.27 2.77
N ARG A 197 16.79 -6.04 1.73
CA ARG A 197 16.25 -7.40 1.58
C ARG A 197 16.64 -8.34 2.74
N SER A 198 17.80 -8.10 3.36
CA SER A 198 18.30 -8.80 4.55
C SER A 198 17.86 -8.16 5.88
N PHE A 199 16.84 -7.31 5.86
CA PHE A 199 16.28 -6.61 7.03
C PHE A 199 17.24 -5.67 7.77
N LYS A 200 18.31 -5.20 7.15
CA LYS A 200 19.14 -4.13 7.73
C LYS A 200 18.46 -2.78 7.50
N MET A 201 18.29 -2.02 8.59
CA MET A 201 17.72 -0.66 8.53
C MET A 201 18.82 0.38 8.33
N HIS A 202 18.54 1.33 7.46
CA HIS A 202 19.38 2.50 7.24
C HIS A 202 18.56 3.78 7.44
N CYS A 203 19.24 4.87 7.81
CA CYS A 203 18.64 6.19 7.72
C CYS A 203 18.44 6.59 6.26
N GLY A 204 17.43 7.42 5.99
CA GLY A 204 17.22 7.88 4.63
C GLY A 204 15.97 8.70 4.43
N ARG A 205 15.74 9.03 3.16
CA ARG A 205 14.59 9.79 2.70
C ARG A 205 13.80 8.92 1.73
N ILE A 206 12.50 8.87 1.92
CA ILE A 206 11.55 8.17 1.04
C ILE A 206 10.68 9.23 0.39
N ARG A 207 10.55 9.14 -0.92
CA ARG A 207 9.60 9.94 -1.69
C ARG A 207 8.51 9.06 -2.25
N ILE A 208 7.28 9.54 -2.24
CA ILE A 208 6.09 8.87 -2.76
C ILE A 208 5.36 9.88 -3.63
N HIS A 209 5.18 9.57 -4.90
CA HIS A 209 4.44 10.40 -5.84
C HIS A 209 3.20 9.66 -6.34
N ARG A 210 2.01 10.25 -6.13
CA ARG A 210 0.79 9.81 -6.80
C ARG A 210 0.70 10.54 -8.13
N LEU A 211 0.65 9.77 -9.21
CA LEU A 211 0.62 10.26 -10.57
C LEU A 211 -0.82 10.44 -11.06
N PRO A 212 -1.05 11.15 -12.18
CA PRO A 212 -2.37 11.26 -12.79
C PRO A 212 -3.01 9.89 -13.01
N ALA A 213 -4.29 9.80 -12.71
CA ALA A 213 -5.05 8.58 -12.92
C ALA A 213 -5.15 8.26 -14.43
N ILE A 214 -5.09 6.98 -14.76
CA ILE A 214 -5.45 6.47 -16.08
C ILE A 214 -6.96 6.22 -16.04
N PRO A 215 -7.74 7.02 -16.77
CA PRO A 215 -9.19 6.98 -16.68
C PRO A 215 -9.75 5.68 -17.29
N PRO A 216 -10.99 5.29 -16.92
CA PRO A 216 -11.62 4.06 -17.38
C PRO A 216 -11.63 3.92 -18.89
N GLU A 217 -11.81 5.00 -19.65
CA GLU A 217 -11.84 4.99 -21.12
C GLU A 217 -10.50 4.51 -21.70
N THR A 218 -9.38 5.00 -21.13
CA THR A 218 -8.03 4.57 -21.53
C THR A 218 -7.79 3.13 -21.09
N VAL A 219 -8.25 2.74 -19.89
CA VAL A 219 -8.16 1.35 -19.39
C VAL A 219 -8.90 0.41 -20.34
N GLN A 220 -10.09 0.77 -20.83
CA GLN A 220 -10.86 -0.01 -21.80
C GLN A 220 -10.20 -0.07 -23.18
N GLY A 221 -9.64 1.05 -23.66
CA GLY A 221 -9.05 1.15 -25.00
C GLY A 221 -7.80 0.30 -25.22
N LEU A 222 -7.09 -0.08 -24.15
CA LEU A 222 -5.86 -0.88 -24.24
C LEU A 222 -6.12 -2.35 -23.91
N LYS A 223 -5.44 -3.29 -24.63
CA LYS A 223 -5.41 -4.70 -24.21
C LYS A 223 -4.65 -4.83 -22.87
N PRO A 224 -4.92 -5.87 -22.04
CA PRO A 224 -4.31 -5.99 -20.70
C PRO A 224 -2.78 -5.96 -20.69
N TYR A 225 -2.10 -6.57 -21.66
CA TYR A 225 -0.65 -6.58 -21.71
C TYR A 225 -0.03 -5.21 -22.05
N PRO A 226 -0.46 -4.46 -23.10
CA PRO A 226 -0.06 -3.08 -23.32
C PRO A 226 -0.38 -2.16 -22.13
N LEU A 227 -1.58 -2.27 -21.53
CA LEU A 227 -1.98 -1.47 -20.39
C LEU A 227 -1.02 -1.66 -19.20
N LYS A 228 -0.72 -2.90 -18.85
CA LYS A 228 0.25 -3.26 -17.81
C LYS A 228 1.62 -2.62 -18.05
N ASN A 229 2.13 -2.73 -19.27
CA ASN A 229 3.45 -2.20 -19.63
C ASN A 229 3.45 -0.66 -19.64
N HIS A 230 2.36 -0.04 -20.06
CA HIS A 230 2.18 1.41 -20.02
C HIS A 230 2.24 1.93 -18.57
N VAL A 231 1.47 1.34 -17.66
CA VAL A 231 1.48 1.72 -16.24
C VAL A 231 2.87 1.50 -15.62
N ARG A 232 3.50 0.35 -15.90
CA ARG A 232 4.84 0.05 -15.41
C ARG A 232 5.86 1.08 -15.88
N ARG A 233 5.80 1.50 -17.15
CA ARG A 233 6.69 2.52 -17.71
C ARG A 233 6.53 3.86 -17.00
N ILE A 234 5.29 4.34 -16.81
CA ILE A 234 5.01 5.60 -16.11
C ILE A 234 5.62 5.60 -14.71
N ILE A 235 5.40 4.52 -13.93
CA ILE A 235 5.95 4.41 -12.58
C ILE A 235 7.49 4.34 -12.62
N TYR A 236 8.06 3.59 -13.55
CA TYR A 236 9.51 3.45 -13.69
C TYR A 236 10.20 4.78 -14.02
N GLU A 237 9.69 5.53 -15.00
CA GLU A 237 10.22 6.84 -15.38
C GLU A 237 10.21 7.81 -14.19
N GLU A 238 9.12 7.80 -13.41
CA GLU A 238 9.03 8.63 -12.21
C GLU A 238 9.98 8.17 -11.12
N THR A 239 10.12 6.86 -10.86
CA THR A 239 11.09 6.37 -9.86
C THR A 239 12.52 6.74 -10.23
N VAL A 240 12.90 6.68 -11.51
CA VAL A 240 14.22 7.12 -11.99
C VAL A 240 14.45 8.62 -11.73
N ARG A 241 13.42 9.45 -11.99
CA ARG A 241 13.48 10.90 -11.71
C ARG A 241 13.66 11.18 -10.22
N MET A 242 12.91 10.47 -9.38
CA MET A 242 12.98 10.60 -7.92
C MET A 242 14.34 10.14 -7.38
N ASP A 243 14.87 9.01 -7.87
CA ASP A 243 16.18 8.47 -7.45
C ASP A 243 17.32 9.44 -7.79
N ARG A 244 17.29 10.11 -8.95
CA ARG A 244 18.25 11.17 -9.30
C ARG A 244 18.20 12.33 -8.32
N LYS A 245 17.00 12.83 -8.00
CA LYS A 245 16.81 13.91 -7.02
C LYS A 245 17.33 13.52 -5.64
N LEU A 246 17.07 12.30 -5.19
CA LEU A 246 17.54 11.79 -3.91
C LEU A 246 19.07 11.64 -3.88
N GLY A 247 19.70 11.24 -4.99
CA GLY A 247 21.15 11.17 -5.12
C GLY A 247 21.86 12.54 -5.04
N ASN A 248 21.22 13.58 -5.53
CA ASN A 248 21.74 14.96 -5.49
C ASN A 248 21.53 15.66 -4.12
N GLU A 249 20.72 15.09 -3.23
CA GLU A 249 20.41 15.63 -1.89
C GLU A 249 21.26 14.96 -0.77
N GLN A 250 22.10 13.98 -1.11
CA GLN A 250 23.04 13.31 -0.22
C GLN A 250 24.40 13.98 -0.25
#